data_a7840507bd78a93273549b7b94c0a4fd
#
_entry.id   a7840507bd78a93273549b7b94c0a4fd
#
_cell.length_a   1.000
_cell.length_b   1.000
_cell.length_c   1.000
_cell.angle_alpha   90.00
_cell.angle_beta   90.00
_cell.angle_gamma   90.00
#
_symmetry.space_group_name_H-M   'P 1'
#
loop_
_entity.id
_entity.type
_entity.pdbx_description
1 polymer ?
#
loop_
_entity_poly.entity_id
_entity_poly.type
_entity_poly.pdbx_seq_one_letter_code
_entity_poly.pdbx_strand_id
1 'polypeptide(L)'
;MPTKESALYDGALEVEETTDFAFRTFRPDGSPSDVVRTKYVKAPYAEAVTAPAALQPGLKAVWHDFRGNLCADIDAAPVKGEYVVESVSIPEEVKGNIGLVLTGYLEVPADGIYTFALLSDDGSTLMLDGELLGDNDGAHSPVEIIVQKALK
;
A
#
# COMPACT_ATOMS: atom_id res chain seq x y z
N MET A 1 22.16 4.62 23.60
CA MET A 1 22.44 5.80 22.74
C MET A 1 23.86 5.67 22.19
N PRO A 2 24.12 5.99 20.91
CA PRO A 2 25.47 5.90 20.36
C PRO A 2 26.45 6.82 21.06
N THR A 3 27.66 6.31 21.32
CA THR A 3 28.82 7.01 21.90
C THR A 3 29.99 6.93 20.94
N LYS A 4 31.14 7.53 21.28
CA LYS A 4 32.36 7.44 20.46
C LYS A 4 32.94 6.01 20.40
N GLU A 5 32.56 5.17 21.33
CA GLU A 5 32.96 3.75 21.40
C GLU A 5 31.97 2.82 20.65
N SER A 6 30.87 3.37 20.13
CA SER A 6 29.94 2.59 19.30
C SER A 6 30.57 2.20 17.97
N ALA A 7 30.07 1.14 17.35
CA ALA A 7 30.55 0.70 16.05
C ALA A 7 30.48 1.84 15.01
N LEU A 8 31.55 2.00 14.22
CA LEU A 8 31.58 2.96 13.13
C LEU A 8 30.72 2.45 11.98
N TYR A 9 29.86 3.31 11.47
CA TYR A 9 29.12 3.04 10.22
C TYR A 9 29.99 3.51 9.03
N ASP A 10 30.49 2.57 8.26
CA ASP A 10 31.42 2.80 7.16
C ASP A 10 30.97 2.18 5.81
N GLY A 11 29.76 1.65 5.76
CA GLY A 11 29.21 1.04 4.54
C GLY A 11 27.86 0.38 4.73
N ALA A 12 27.45 -0.43 3.75
CA ALA A 12 26.20 -1.16 3.81
C ALA A 12 26.16 -2.16 4.99
N LEU A 13 25.02 -2.21 5.66
CA LEU A 13 24.75 -3.19 6.73
C LEU A 13 23.78 -4.25 6.18
N GLU A 14 24.13 -5.51 6.37
CA GLU A 14 23.22 -6.62 6.13
C GLU A 14 22.32 -6.81 7.35
N VAL A 15 21.00 -6.91 7.11
CA VAL A 15 20.00 -7.00 8.18
C VAL A 15 19.13 -8.22 7.92
N GLU A 16 19.28 -9.25 8.71
CA GLU A 16 18.56 -10.52 8.59
C GLU A 16 17.33 -10.62 9.49
N GLU A 17 17.29 -9.84 10.56
CA GLU A 17 16.22 -9.84 11.55
C GLU A 17 15.71 -8.42 11.82
N THR A 18 14.51 -8.32 12.43
CA THR A 18 13.98 -7.03 12.86
C THR A 18 14.99 -6.30 13.73
N THR A 19 15.45 -5.14 13.28
CA THR A 19 16.57 -4.41 13.89
C THR A 19 16.25 -2.94 14.05
N ASP A 20 16.50 -2.40 15.22
CA ASP A 20 16.46 -0.97 15.51
C ASP A 20 17.87 -0.39 15.43
N PHE A 21 18.05 0.63 14.58
CA PHE A 21 19.30 1.37 14.47
C PHE A 21 19.19 2.73 15.13
N ALA A 22 20.30 3.17 15.70
CA ALA A 22 20.49 4.52 16.17
C ALA A 22 21.85 5.03 15.69
N PHE A 23 21.86 6.12 14.96
CA PHE A 23 23.07 6.73 14.39
C PHE A 23 23.30 8.11 14.98
N ARG A 24 24.60 8.47 15.12
CA ARG A 24 25.03 9.80 15.54
C ARG A 24 26.40 10.09 14.97
N THR A 25 26.62 11.32 14.59
CA THR A 25 27.95 11.81 14.22
C THR A 25 28.59 12.57 15.37
N PHE A 26 29.92 12.59 15.40
CA PHE A 26 30.72 13.38 16.33
C PHE A 26 31.60 14.33 15.53
N ARG A 27 31.56 15.60 15.89
CA ARG A 27 32.42 16.65 15.29
C ARG A 27 33.88 16.49 15.75
N PRO A 28 34.84 17.15 15.09
CA PRO A 28 36.25 17.10 15.52
C PRO A 28 36.48 17.58 16.96
N ASP A 29 35.65 18.51 17.46
CA ASP A 29 35.68 18.97 18.85
C ASP A 29 35.07 17.98 19.84
N GLY A 30 34.55 16.87 19.33
CA GLY A 30 33.93 15.83 20.11
C GLY A 30 32.44 16.03 20.44
N SER A 31 31.85 17.15 20.02
CA SER A 31 30.41 17.38 20.22
C SER A 31 29.55 16.45 19.36
N PRO A 32 28.49 15.83 19.93
CA PRO A 32 27.61 14.93 19.18
C PRO A 32 26.52 15.69 18.41
N SER A 33 26.06 15.09 17.31
CA SER A 33 24.81 15.47 16.65
C SER A 33 23.59 14.97 17.43
N ASP A 34 22.39 15.28 16.94
CA ASP A 34 21.18 14.55 17.32
C ASP A 34 21.28 13.07 16.90
N VAL A 35 20.46 12.24 17.52
CA VAL A 35 20.39 10.80 17.21
C VAL A 35 19.30 10.57 16.17
N VAL A 36 19.70 10.03 15.04
CA VAL A 36 18.77 9.49 14.03
C VAL A 36 18.47 8.06 14.38
N ARG A 37 17.19 7.71 14.38
CA ARG A 37 16.71 6.34 14.64
C ARG A 37 15.95 5.83 13.43
N THR A 38 16.14 4.55 13.12
CA THR A 38 15.37 3.85 12.11
C THR A 38 15.15 2.41 12.56
N LYS A 39 14.05 1.82 12.11
CA LYS A 39 13.71 0.42 12.38
C LYS A 39 13.49 -0.29 11.05
N TYR A 40 14.15 -1.42 10.88
CA TYR A 40 13.87 -2.36 9.80
C TYR A 40 13.13 -3.55 10.40
N VAL A 41 11.99 -3.88 9.81
CA VAL A 41 11.15 -4.99 10.28
C VAL A 41 11.23 -6.12 9.26
N LYS A 42 11.62 -7.31 9.72
CA LYS A 42 11.50 -8.52 8.93
C LYS A 42 10.03 -8.88 8.80
N ALA A 43 9.48 -8.76 7.60
CA ALA A 43 8.10 -9.11 7.31
C ALA A 43 8.01 -10.52 6.71
N PRO A 44 7.08 -11.38 7.18
CA PRO A 44 6.81 -12.65 6.50
C PRO A 44 6.18 -12.37 5.13
N TYR A 45 6.56 -13.16 4.14
CA TYR A 45 5.91 -13.13 2.84
C TYR A 45 4.47 -13.65 2.95
N ALA A 46 3.52 -12.97 2.30
CA ALA A 46 2.19 -13.52 2.09
C ALA A 46 2.26 -14.63 1.03
N GLU A 47 1.59 -15.74 1.30
CA GLU A 47 1.47 -16.85 0.36
C GLU A 47 0.58 -16.46 -0.81
N ALA A 48 0.96 -16.88 -2.02
CA ALA A 48 0.13 -16.66 -3.19
C ALA A 48 -1.18 -17.44 -3.10
N VAL A 49 -2.27 -16.80 -3.49
CA VAL A 49 -3.57 -17.48 -3.62
C VAL A 49 -3.62 -18.28 -4.93
N THR A 50 -4.41 -19.36 -4.94
CA THR A 50 -4.64 -20.11 -6.17
C THR A 50 -5.53 -19.30 -7.10
N ALA A 51 -4.97 -18.85 -8.22
CA ALA A 51 -5.75 -18.17 -9.24
C ALA A 51 -6.60 -19.16 -10.05
N PRO A 52 -7.78 -18.73 -10.57
CA PRO A 52 -8.56 -19.54 -11.52
C PRO A 52 -7.76 -19.90 -12.77
N ALA A 53 -8.05 -21.08 -13.34
CA ALA A 53 -7.33 -21.60 -14.52
C ALA A 53 -7.49 -20.74 -15.79
N ALA A 54 -8.51 -19.89 -15.87
CA ALA A 54 -8.83 -19.05 -17.03
C ALA A 54 -9.00 -17.58 -16.59
N LEU A 55 -7.89 -16.93 -16.30
CA LEU A 55 -7.88 -15.48 -16.09
C LEU A 55 -7.89 -14.75 -17.45
N GLN A 56 -8.60 -13.64 -17.47
CA GLN A 56 -8.54 -12.67 -18.56
C GLN A 56 -7.80 -11.43 -18.08
N PRO A 57 -7.03 -10.75 -18.93
CA PRO A 57 -6.38 -9.50 -18.56
C PRO A 57 -7.40 -8.45 -18.13
N GLY A 58 -7.02 -7.62 -17.17
CA GLY A 58 -7.82 -6.52 -16.67
C GLY A 58 -8.48 -6.78 -15.32
N LEU A 59 -9.23 -5.80 -14.86
CA LEU A 59 -9.97 -5.82 -13.60
C LEU A 59 -11.47 -5.78 -13.89
N LYS A 60 -12.25 -6.55 -13.15
CA LYS A 60 -13.70 -6.36 -13.13
C LYS A 60 -14.00 -5.09 -12.35
N ALA A 61 -14.70 -4.15 -12.98
CA ALA A 61 -15.17 -2.90 -12.41
C ALA A 61 -16.69 -2.95 -12.27
N VAL A 62 -17.20 -2.80 -11.05
CA VAL A 62 -18.63 -2.64 -10.78
C VAL A 62 -18.83 -1.23 -10.25
N TRP A 63 -19.69 -0.45 -10.89
CA TRP A 63 -20.00 0.87 -10.40
C TRP A 63 -21.42 1.00 -9.87
N HIS A 64 -21.56 1.79 -8.84
CA HIS A 64 -22.77 2.00 -8.08
C HIS A 64 -23.15 3.48 -8.08
N ASP A 65 -24.46 3.79 -8.06
CA ASP A 65 -24.96 5.14 -7.77
C ASP A 65 -24.83 5.39 -6.26
N PHE A 66 -23.64 5.81 -5.87
CA PHE A 66 -23.25 5.91 -4.47
C PHE A 66 -23.15 7.36 -4.03
N ARG A 67 -23.79 7.68 -2.92
CA ARG A 67 -23.85 9.04 -2.33
C ARG A 67 -23.39 9.06 -0.88
N GLY A 68 -22.77 7.98 -0.43
CA GLY A 68 -22.20 7.85 0.89
C GLY A 68 -20.77 8.41 0.97
N ASN A 69 -20.17 8.26 2.12
CA ASN A 69 -18.82 8.74 2.41
C ASN A 69 -17.85 7.61 2.77
N LEU A 70 -18.31 6.36 2.89
CA LEU A 70 -17.46 5.24 3.30
C LEU A 70 -17.47 4.15 2.25
N CYS A 71 -16.30 3.64 1.89
CA CYS A 71 -16.15 2.57 0.92
C CYS A 71 -16.92 1.31 1.31
N ALA A 72 -17.05 1.02 2.60
CA ALA A 72 -17.79 -0.14 3.11
C ALA A 72 -19.29 -0.10 2.75
N ASP A 73 -19.86 1.05 2.43
CA ASP A 73 -21.28 1.21 2.11
C ASP A 73 -21.57 1.09 0.60
N ILE A 74 -20.53 1.01 -0.25
CA ILE A 74 -20.69 1.00 -1.72
C ILE A 74 -21.52 -0.18 -2.19
N ASP A 75 -21.29 -1.39 -1.65
CA ASP A 75 -21.98 -2.62 -2.06
C ASP A 75 -23.47 -2.61 -1.76
N ALA A 76 -23.92 -1.77 -0.82
CA ALA A 76 -25.35 -1.59 -0.51
C ALA A 76 -26.05 -0.63 -1.51
N ALA A 77 -25.30 0.13 -2.32
CA ALA A 77 -25.85 1.06 -3.28
C ALA A 77 -26.25 0.35 -4.59
N PRO A 78 -27.22 0.92 -5.36
CA PRO A 78 -27.66 0.31 -6.60
C PRO A 78 -26.55 0.18 -7.64
N VAL A 79 -26.33 -1.03 -8.17
CA VAL A 79 -25.43 -1.28 -9.30
C VAL A 79 -26.00 -0.61 -10.55
N LYS A 80 -25.15 0.09 -11.29
CA LYS A 80 -25.47 0.79 -12.54
C LYS A 80 -24.78 0.17 -13.77
N GLY A 81 -23.66 -0.52 -13.56
CA GLY A 81 -22.99 -1.19 -14.66
C GLY A 81 -21.79 -2.00 -14.20
N GLU A 82 -21.37 -2.89 -15.11
CA GLU A 82 -20.17 -3.70 -14.95
C GLU A 82 -19.31 -3.58 -16.20
N TYR A 83 -18.00 -3.49 -16.01
CA TYR A 83 -17.02 -3.32 -17.08
C TYR A 83 -15.80 -4.19 -16.80
N VAL A 84 -14.99 -4.40 -17.84
CA VAL A 84 -13.59 -4.85 -17.67
C VAL A 84 -12.70 -3.69 -18.05
N VAL A 85 -11.81 -3.31 -17.16
CA VAL A 85 -10.85 -2.23 -17.36
C VAL A 85 -9.43 -2.77 -17.33
N GLU A 86 -8.54 -2.20 -18.16
CA GLU A 86 -7.14 -2.67 -18.24
C GLU A 86 -6.27 -2.16 -17.08
N SER A 87 -6.73 -1.14 -16.38
CA SER A 87 -6.03 -0.53 -15.26
C SER A 87 -7.01 0.00 -14.23
N VAL A 88 -6.51 0.41 -13.06
CA VAL A 88 -7.31 1.11 -12.05
C VAL A 88 -7.71 2.47 -12.61
N SER A 89 -8.92 2.54 -13.15
CA SER A 89 -9.46 3.73 -13.78
C SER A 89 -10.99 3.75 -13.71
N ILE A 90 -11.56 4.95 -13.79
CA ILE A 90 -13.01 5.14 -13.91
C ILE A 90 -13.34 5.04 -15.40
N PRO A 91 -14.25 4.13 -15.82
CA PRO A 91 -14.71 4.06 -17.20
C PRO A 91 -15.31 5.40 -17.66
N GLU A 92 -15.09 5.80 -18.92
CA GLU A 92 -15.52 7.10 -19.46
C GLU A 92 -17.04 7.32 -19.41
N GLU A 93 -17.80 6.24 -19.42
CA GLU A 93 -19.27 6.25 -19.36
C GLU A 93 -19.80 6.55 -17.96
N VAL A 94 -18.97 6.32 -16.93
CA VAL A 94 -19.35 6.51 -15.52
C VAL A 94 -19.29 7.98 -15.17
N LYS A 95 -20.43 8.54 -14.75
CA LYS A 95 -20.57 9.96 -14.40
C LYS A 95 -21.49 10.16 -13.20
N GLY A 96 -21.23 11.21 -12.45
CA GLY A 96 -22.03 11.59 -11.29
C GLY A 96 -21.48 11.10 -9.98
N ASN A 97 -22.35 10.76 -9.05
CA ASN A 97 -21.95 10.19 -7.76
C ASN A 97 -21.66 8.70 -7.94
N ILE A 98 -20.42 8.30 -7.71
CA ILE A 98 -19.95 6.96 -8.00
C ILE A 98 -19.32 6.30 -6.78
N GLY A 99 -19.64 5.02 -6.59
CA GLY A 99 -18.81 4.07 -5.89
C GLY A 99 -18.31 3.05 -6.89
N LEU A 100 -17.01 2.81 -6.93
CA LEU A 100 -16.39 1.88 -7.87
C LEU A 100 -15.69 0.75 -7.11
N VAL A 101 -16.09 -0.49 -7.40
CA VAL A 101 -15.44 -1.69 -6.85
C VAL A 101 -14.66 -2.37 -7.97
N LEU A 102 -13.35 -2.45 -7.80
CA LEU A 102 -12.44 -3.11 -8.73
C LEU A 102 -11.96 -4.43 -8.12
N THR A 103 -12.09 -5.51 -8.87
CA THR A 103 -11.63 -6.84 -8.43
C THR A 103 -10.80 -7.54 -9.49
N GLY A 104 -9.78 -8.27 -9.06
CA GLY A 104 -8.91 -9.01 -9.96
C GLY A 104 -7.78 -9.72 -9.21
N TYR A 105 -6.77 -10.11 -9.97
CA TYR A 105 -5.58 -10.79 -9.44
C TYR A 105 -4.35 -9.96 -9.79
N LEU A 106 -3.44 -9.85 -8.85
CA LEU A 106 -2.13 -9.24 -9.04
C LEU A 106 -1.12 -10.37 -9.27
N GLU A 107 -0.43 -10.33 -10.40
CA GLU A 107 0.73 -11.18 -10.63
C GLU A 107 1.95 -10.61 -9.93
N VAL A 108 2.58 -11.43 -9.09
CA VAL A 108 3.80 -11.09 -8.35
C VAL A 108 4.98 -11.72 -9.07
N PRO A 109 5.80 -10.93 -9.79
CA PRO A 109 6.85 -11.50 -10.67
C PRO A 109 8.07 -12.02 -9.89
N ALA A 110 8.26 -11.61 -8.65
CA ALA A 110 9.35 -12.06 -7.79
C ALA A 110 9.03 -11.78 -6.32
N ASP A 111 9.59 -12.57 -5.43
CA ASP A 111 9.51 -12.34 -3.99
C ASP A 111 10.09 -10.96 -3.64
N GLY A 112 9.37 -10.18 -2.85
CA GLY A 112 9.83 -8.85 -2.49
C GLY A 112 8.86 -8.03 -1.64
N ILE A 113 9.29 -6.83 -1.28
CA ILE A 113 8.42 -5.84 -0.64
C ILE A 113 7.79 -4.97 -1.73
N TYR A 114 6.49 -5.10 -1.89
CA TYR A 114 5.70 -4.30 -2.82
C TYR A 114 5.15 -3.07 -2.12
N THR A 115 5.24 -1.95 -2.80
CA THR A 115 4.71 -0.68 -2.33
C THR A 115 3.49 -0.32 -3.15
N PHE A 116 2.38 -0.06 -2.47
CA PHE A 116 1.13 0.39 -3.07
C PHE A 116 0.89 1.84 -2.67
N ALA A 117 0.59 2.68 -3.65
CA ALA A 117 0.18 4.05 -3.44
C ALA A 117 -1.31 4.18 -3.79
N LEU A 118 -2.12 4.65 -2.84
CA LEU A 118 -3.53 4.94 -3.03
C LEU A 118 -3.70 6.45 -3.03
N LEU A 119 -3.99 7.02 -4.20
CA LEU A 119 -4.33 8.42 -4.37
C LEU A 119 -5.79 8.52 -4.76
N SER A 120 -6.60 9.20 -3.97
CA SER A 120 -8.02 9.39 -4.24
C SER A 120 -8.55 10.73 -3.75
N ASP A 121 -9.67 11.12 -4.33
CA ASP A 121 -10.59 12.19 -3.98
C ASP A 121 -12.00 11.68 -4.39
N ASP A 122 -12.94 11.28 -3.52
CA ASP A 122 -12.77 11.14 -2.06
C ASP A 122 -12.05 9.83 -1.64
N GLY A 123 -12.67 9.01 -0.77
CA GLY A 123 -12.11 7.84 -0.13
C GLY A 123 -11.77 6.67 -1.06
N SER A 124 -10.81 5.86 -0.65
CA SER A 124 -10.49 4.58 -1.27
C SER A 124 -9.93 3.59 -0.26
N THR A 125 -10.15 2.30 -0.51
CA THR A 125 -9.54 1.21 0.26
C THR A 125 -8.90 0.19 -0.67
N LEU A 126 -7.84 -0.45 -0.20
CA LEU A 126 -7.19 -1.57 -0.88
C LEU A 126 -7.28 -2.82 -0.01
N MET A 127 -7.97 -3.82 -0.53
CA MET A 127 -7.99 -5.15 0.04
C MET A 127 -7.04 -6.06 -0.73
N LEU A 128 -6.26 -6.88 -0.03
CA LEU A 128 -5.44 -7.93 -0.62
C LEU A 128 -5.72 -9.24 0.13
N ASP A 129 -6.18 -10.26 -0.60
CA ASP A 129 -6.54 -11.58 -0.07
C ASP A 129 -7.50 -11.52 1.14
N GLY A 130 -8.45 -10.57 1.11
CA GLY A 130 -9.43 -10.35 2.18
C GLY A 130 -8.90 -9.56 3.38
N GLU A 131 -7.66 -9.13 3.38
CA GLU A 131 -7.07 -8.26 4.40
C GLU A 131 -7.10 -6.79 3.93
N LEU A 132 -7.52 -5.87 4.79
CA LEU A 132 -7.42 -4.43 4.53
C LEU A 132 -5.95 -4.02 4.59
N LEU A 133 -5.36 -3.76 3.42
CA LEU A 133 -3.97 -3.35 3.30
C LEU A 133 -3.80 -1.84 3.35
N GLY A 134 -4.67 -1.09 2.68
CA GLY A 134 -4.62 0.36 2.64
C GLY A 134 -5.99 0.95 2.95
N ASP A 135 -6.02 1.90 3.88
CA ASP A 135 -7.21 2.62 4.29
C ASP A 135 -6.99 4.12 4.06
N ASN A 136 -7.61 4.63 3.01
CA ASN A 136 -7.67 6.05 2.64
C ASN A 136 -9.14 6.45 2.52
N ASP A 137 -10.01 5.90 3.41
CA ASP A 137 -11.46 6.06 3.35
C ASP A 137 -11.94 7.42 3.88
N GLY A 138 -13.17 7.76 3.56
CA GLY A 138 -13.84 8.98 4.00
C GLY A 138 -13.83 10.11 2.97
N ALA A 139 -14.47 11.21 3.34
CA ALA A 139 -14.55 12.41 2.50
C ALA A 139 -13.35 13.33 2.73
N HIS A 140 -12.52 13.51 1.72
CA HIS A 140 -11.33 14.36 1.77
C HIS A 140 -10.94 14.87 0.36
N SER A 141 -10.18 15.95 0.29
CA SER A 141 -9.49 16.37 -0.94
C SER A 141 -8.44 15.35 -1.34
N PRO A 142 -7.83 15.44 -2.56
CA PRO A 142 -6.83 14.47 -2.99
C PRO A 142 -5.74 14.20 -1.95
N VAL A 143 -5.68 12.97 -1.48
CA VAL A 143 -4.69 12.47 -0.51
C VAL A 143 -4.11 11.16 -1.04
N GLU A 144 -2.79 11.01 -0.89
CA GLU A 144 -2.08 9.77 -1.16
C GLU A 144 -1.64 9.13 0.16
N ILE A 145 -1.90 7.84 0.28
CA ILE A 145 -1.28 6.99 1.31
C ILE A 145 -0.39 5.95 0.65
N ILE A 146 0.64 5.52 1.37
CA ILE A 146 1.57 4.49 0.92
C ILE A 146 1.56 3.34 1.93
N VAL A 147 1.36 2.12 1.42
CA VAL A 147 1.39 0.89 2.21
C VAL A 147 2.32 -0.12 1.59
N GLN A 148 2.84 -1.04 2.39
CA GLN A 148 3.79 -2.06 1.92
C GLN A 148 3.34 -3.45 2.36
N LYS A 149 3.59 -4.44 1.49
CA LYS A 149 3.37 -5.86 1.78
C LYS A 149 4.50 -6.69 1.20
N ALA A 150 4.97 -7.65 1.96
CA ALA A 150 5.90 -8.67 1.46
C ALA A 150 5.08 -9.74 0.72
N LEU A 151 5.36 -9.93 -0.57
CA LEU A 151 4.64 -10.86 -1.47
C LEU A 151 5.62 -11.82 -2.14
N LYS A 152 5.15 -13.05 -2.45
CA LYS A 152 5.86 -14.06 -3.23
C LYS A 152 4.96 -14.77 -4.23
#